data_06da29a8cb3a8ce9abcc97cb396c5fa5
#
_entry.id   06da29a8cb3a8ce9abcc97cb396c5fa5
#
_cell.length_a   1.000
_cell.length_b   1.000
_cell.length_c   1.000
_cell.angle_alpha   90.00
_cell.angle_beta   90.00
_cell.angle_gamma   90.00
#
_symmetry.space_group_name_H-M   'P 1'
#
loop_
_entity.id
_entity.type
_entity.pdbx_description
1 polymer ?
#
loop_
_entity_poly.entity_id
_entity_poly.type
_entity_poly.pdbx_seq_one_letter_code
_entity_poly.pdbx_strand_id
1 'polypeptide(L)'
;QTTDLTISDGATGATAAHRMIEFTGTITGNQIVTIPNDVQTFYFLRNSTIGAFTVQFKYATGSGTTFTFSATNKGDKLIFATANDGTNPDIAAIDTGIPSVVDDATPQLGGNLDANGNNILIDDTNFIGDENTNEQIKFSTTASAVNELSVTNAATGNGPSLSATGTDSNVDLNITPKGIGRVVLGAGAIQQIAEKVTNSATAATGTVNYDVITQAILNYTTDASGNWTLNIRGDGSNSLDSIMDTGESLTVAHIVKQGGTAYYNSAVEVDGSSVTPEWQGGSAPTSGNTNSLDIYSYTVIKTGSATFTVLAAQTQFA
;
A
#
# COMPACT_ATOMS: atom_id res chain seq x y z
N GLN A 1 14.58 47.77 -23.99
CA GLN A 1 13.96 48.65 -25.00
C GLN A 1 12.49 48.83 -24.66
N THR A 2 11.96 50.05 -24.90
CA THR A 2 10.54 50.35 -24.72
C THR A 2 9.92 50.58 -26.08
N THR A 3 8.71 50.03 -26.28
CA THR A 3 7.86 50.27 -27.46
C THR A 3 6.52 50.83 -26.98
N ASP A 4 6.18 51.99 -27.37
CA ASP A 4 4.94 52.69 -27.01
C ASP A 4 3.87 52.44 -28.08
N LEU A 5 2.77 51.80 -27.67
CA LEU A 5 1.60 51.63 -28.53
C LEU A 5 0.72 52.84 -28.39
N THR A 6 0.23 53.36 -29.50
CA THR A 6 -0.58 54.56 -29.53
C THR A 6 -2.03 54.27 -29.84
N ILE A 7 -2.94 55.05 -29.26
CA ILE A 7 -4.34 55.18 -29.65
C ILE A 7 -4.56 56.66 -30.05
N SER A 8 -5.25 56.86 -31.16
CA SER A 8 -5.76 58.17 -31.56
C SER A 8 -7.23 58.06 -31.90
N ASP A 9 -8.04 58.97 -31.39
CA ASP A 9 -9.44 58.98 -31.64
C ASP A 9 -9.74 59.15 -33.18
N GLY A 10 -10.51 58.16 -33.69
CA GLY A 10 -10.88 58.12 -35.12
C GLY A 10 -9.75 57.69 -36.09
N ALA A 11 -8.56 57.30 -35.60
CA ALA A 11 -7.45 56.87 -36.44
C ALA A 11 -7.55 55.39 -36.80
N THR A 12 -7.53 55.06 -38.08
CA THR A 12 -7.26 53.68 -38.55
C THR A 12 -5.79 53.37 -38.42
N GLY A 13 -5.46 52.24 -37.77
CA GLY A 13 -4.09 51.76 -37.64
C GLY A 13 -3.38 52.06 -36.31
N ALA A 14 -4.09 52.65 -35.32
CA ALA A 14 -3.55 52.82 -33.97
C ALA A 14 -3.33 51.42 -33.32
N THR A 15 -2.12 51.06 -32.99
CA THR A 15 -1.73 49.70 -32.54
C THR A 15 -2.39 49.28 -31.25
N ALA A 16 -2.61 50.18 -30.29
CA ALA A 16 -3.32 49.89 -29.04
C ALA A 16 -4.86 49.79 -29.19
N ALA A 17 -5.43 50.08 -30.35
CA ALA A 17 -6.85 49.87 -30.65
C ALA A 17 -7.17 48.42 -31.03
N HIS A 18 -6.16 47.63 -31.42
CA HIS A 18 -6.36 46.23 -31.74
C HIS A 18 -6.51 45.41 -30.48
N ARG A 19 -7.51 44.51 -30.45
CA ARG A 19 -7.74 43.58 -29.34
C ARG A 19 -6.75 42.45 -29.30
N MET A 20 -6.14 42.13 -30.43
CA MET A 20 -5.14 41.06 -30.59
C MET A 20 -3.81 41.70 -30.96
N ILE A 21 -2.79 41.47 -30.14
CA ILE A 21 -1.44 41.99 -30.31
C ILE A 21 -0.47 40.84 -30.23
N GLU A 22 0.34 40.66 -31.26
CA GLU A 22 1.40 39.65 -31.28
C GLU A 22 2.76 40.32 -31.20
N PHE A 23 3.59 39.89 -30.23
CA PHE A 23 5.00 40.27 -30.11
C PHE A 23 5.86 39.27 -30.86
N THR A 24 6.60 39.71 -31.87
CA THR A 24 7.39 38.85 -32.73
C THR A 24 8.85 39.31 -32.83
N GLY A 25 9.69 38.49 -33.45
CA GLY A 25 11.09 38.77 -33.73
C GLY A 25 12.07 38.29 -32.65
N THR A 26 13.36 38.39 -32.95
CA THR A 26 14.42 38.01 -32.02
C THR A 26 14.77 39.17 -31.10
N ILE A 27 14.62 38.94 -29.78
CA ILE A 27 14.95 39.90 -28.74
C ILE A 27 16.24 39.51 -28.05
N THR A 28 17.14 40.51 -27.80
CA THR A 28 18.43 40.32 -27.17
C THR A 28 18.52 40.94 -25.77
N GLY A 29 17.37 41.36 -25.22
CA GLY A 29 17.19 41.91 -23.87
C GLY A 29 15.73 42.04 -23.54
N ASN A 30 15.42 42.30 -22.26
CA ASN A 30 14.04 42.50 -21.78
C ASN A 30 13.38 43.66 -22.52
N GLN A 31 12.12 43.47 -22.90
CA GLN A 31 11.33 44.45 -23.63
C GLN A 31 10.20 44.97 -22.75
N ILE A 32 9.82 46.22 -22.97
CA ILE A 32 8.66 46.86 -22.33
C ILE A 32 7.75 47.36 -23.46
N VAL A 33 6.47 47.04 -23.35
CA VAL A 33 5.44 47.55 -24.26
C VAL A 33 4.45 48.34 -23.42
N THR A 34 4.15 49.54 -23.83
CA THR A 34 3.28 50.46 -23.08
C THR A 34 2.04 50.80 -23.87
N ILE A 35 0.95 51.10 -23.13
CA ILE A 35 -0.29 51.70 -23.63
C ILE A 35 -0.57 53.02 -22.90
N PRO A 36 -1.38 53.94 -23.47
CA PRO A 36 -1.80 55.15 -22.78
C PRO A 36 -2.58 54.90 -21.52
N ASN A 37 -2.48 55.76 -20.52
CA ASN A 37 -3.10 55.60 -19.19
C ASN A 37 -4.62 55.58 -19.16
N ASP A 38 -5.27 56.13 -20.16
CA ASP A 38 -6.71 56.29 -20.31
C ASP A 38 -7.37 55.09 -21.06
N VAL A 39 -6.58 54.13 -21.50
CA VAL A 39 -7.07 52.96 -22.23
C VAL A 39 -7.69 51.93 -21.27
N GLN A 40 -9.02 51.78 -21.35
CA GLN A 40 -9.74 50.72 -20.66
C GLN A 40 -10.22 49.70 -21.68
N THR A 41 -9.67 48.49 -21.65
CA THR A 41 -10.01 47.44 -22.59
C THR A 41 -9.43 46.10 -22.18
N PHE A 42 -9.80 45.04 -22.88
CA PHE A 42 -9.09 43.74 -22.81
C PHE A 42 -8.23 43.55 -24.04
N TYR A 43 -7.13 42.84 -23.89
CA TYR A 43 -6.21 42.43 -24.95
C TYR A 43 -5.98 40.94 -24.93
N PHE A 44 -5.97 40.32 -26.10
CA PHE A 44 -5.42 39.01 -26.33
C PHE A 44 -3.97 39.20 -26.79
N LEU A 45 -3.03 38.94 -25.92
CA LEU A 45 -1.60 39.09 -26.19
C LEU A 45 -1.00 37.73 -26.56
N ARG A 46 -0.24 37.69 -27.65
CA ARG A 46 0.60 36.55 -28.03
C ARG A 46 2.05 36.95 -27.97
N ASN A 47 2.89 36.16 -27.28
CA ASN A 47 4.33 36.35 -27.29
C ASN A 47 5.00 35.23 -28.10
N SER A 48 5.34 35.56 -29.35
CA SER A 48 6.08 34.71 -30.29
C SER A 48 7.54 35.14 -30.44
N THR A 49 8.06 35.92 -29.50
CA THR A 49 9.46 36.39 -29.57
C THR A 49 10.45 35.24 -29.39
N ILE A 50 11.59 35.35 -30.06
CA ILE A 50 12.75 34.44 -29.93
C ILE A 50 13.77 35.09 -28.99
N GLY A 51 14.35 34.27 -28.07
CA GLY A 51 15.32 34.71 -27.06
C GLY A 51 14.82 34.52 -25.64
N ALA A 52 15.74 34.33 -24.68
CA ALA A 52 15.42 34.05 -23.27
C ALA A 52 15.30 35.38 -22.47
N PHE A 53 14.37 36.22 -22.88
CA PHE A 53 14.12 37.52 -22.25
C PHE A 53 12.65 37.74 -22.02
N THR A 54 12.31 38.67 -21.10
CA THR A 54 10.94 39.00 -20.73
C THR A 54 10.32 40.02 -21.67
N VAL A 55 8.99 39.99 -21.78
CA VAL A 55 8.21 41.07 -22.41
C VAL A 55 7.18 41.54 -21.36
N GLN A 56 7.36 42.76 -20.88
CA GLN A 56 6.46 43.44 -19.96
C GLN A 56 5.46 44.29 -20.71
N PHE A 57 4.18 44.14 -20.38
CA PHE A 57 3.09 44.97 -20.87
C PHE A 57 2.54 45.81 -19.71
N LYS A 58 2.50 47.14 -19.89
CA LYS A 58 2.17 48.09 -18.83
C LYS A 58 1.58 49.38 -19.39
N TYR A 59 1.02 50.18 -18.52
CA TYR A 59 0.74 51.57 -18.86
C TYR A 59 2.01 52.40 -18.99
N ALA A 60 1.93 53.50 -19.78
CA ALA A 60 3.08 54.36 -20.06
C ALA A 60 3.63 55.03 -18.80
N THR A 61 2.75 55.42 -17.88
CA THR A 61 3.10 56.03 -16.60
C THR A 61 2.34 55.37 -15.45
N GLY A 62 2.68 55.76 -14.21
CA GLY A 62 2.01 55.24 -13.01
C GLY A 62 2.73 54.02 -12.41
N SER A 63 2.30 53.63 -11.22
CA SER A 63 2.84 52.53 -10.43
C SER A 63 1.87 51.35 -10.28
N GLY A 64 0.77 51.30 -11.08
CA GLY A 64 -0.18 50.19 -11.08
C GLY A 64 0.47 48.85 -11.50
N THR A 65 -0.26 47.79 -11.35
CA THR A 65 0.22 46.44 -11.71
C THR A 65 0.50 46.30 -13.18
N THR A 66 1.43 45.44 -13.51
CA THR A 66 1.90 45.16 -14.87
C THR A 66 1.84 43.68 -15.17
N PHE A 67 1.68 43.32 -16.43
CA PHE A 67 1.81 41.92 -16.86
C PHE A 67 3.16 41.67 -17.51
N THR A 68 3.81 40.56 -17.19
CA THR A 68 5.10 40.20 -17.77
C THR A 68 5.10 38.73 -18.23
N PHE A 69 5.35 38.54 -19.52
CA PHE A 69 5.73 37.23 -20.01
C PHE A 69 7.13 36.88 -19.52
N SER A 70 7.30 35.74 -18.87
CA SER A 70 8.59 35.29 -18.44
C SER A 70 9.46 34.87 -19.65
N ALA A 71 10.78 34.70 -19.44
CA ALA A 71 11.67 34.26 -20.48
C ALA A 71 11.34 32.88 -21.07
N THR A 72 10.71 32.01 -20.25
CA THR A 72 10.41 30.61 -20.57
C THR A 72 8.92 30.33 -20.77
N ASN A 73 8.03 31.07 -20.11
CA ASN A 73 6.59 30.92 -20.24
C ASN A 73 6.03 32.04 -21.14
N LYS A 74 6.03 31.77 -22.42
CA LYS A 74 5.52 32.65 -23.49
C LYS A 74 4.14 32.12 -23.94
N GLY A 75 3.64 32.55 -25.08
CA GLY A 75 2.39 32.12 -25.69
C GLY A 75 1.26 33.12 -25.49
N ASP A 76 0.04 32.66 -25.27
CA ASP A 76 -1.17 33.47 -25.30
C ASP A 76 -1.65 33.86 -23.92
N LYS A 77 -2.06 35.14 -23.73
CA LYS A 77 -2.66 35.63 -22.50
C LYS A 77 -3.79 36.60 -22.80
N LEU A 78 -4.88 36.43 -22.08
CA LEU A 78 -5.97 37.41 -22.01
C LEU A 78 -5.69 38.33 -20.83
N ILE A 79 -5.60 39.63 -21.09
CA ILE A 79 -5.37 40.62 -20.06
C ILE A 79 -6.44 41.72 -20.08
N PHE A 80 -6.61 42.35 -18.95
CA PHE A 80 -7.52 43.47 -18.78
C PHE A 80 -6.73 44.70 -18.37
N ALA A 81 -6.91 45.78 -19.15
CA ALA A 81 -6.37 47.10 -18.88
C ALA A 81 -7.48 47.94 -18.23
N THR A 82 -7.31 48.34 -16.97
CA THR A 82 -8.39 48.83 -16.13
C THR A 82 -8.66 50.34 -16.29
N ALA A 83 -7.61 51.16 -16.57
CA ALA A 83 -7.67 52.60 -16.49
C ALA A 83 -8.39 53.13 -15.24
N ASN A 84 -8.33 52.36 -14.13
CA ASN A 84 -9.26 52.49 -12.99
C ASN A 84 -9.12 53.78 -12.20
N ASP A 85 -7.96 54.44 -12.21
CA ASP A 85 -7.75 55.70 -11.50
C ASP A 85 -7.06 56.79 -12.36
N GLY A 86 -6.72 56.50 -13.61
CA GLY A 86 -6.04 57.41 -14.54
C GLY A 86 -4.60 57.80 -14.15
N THR A 87 -4.20 57.56 -12.90
CA THR A 87 -2.87 57.86 -12.35
C THR A 87 -2.01 56.62 -12.25
N ASN A 88 -2.55 55.53 -11.65
CA ASN A 88 -1.91 54.24 -11.46
C ASN A 88 -2.76 53.11 -11.98
N PRO A 89 -3.14 53.09 -13.26
CA PRO A 89 -4.04 52.06 -13.77
C PRO A 89 -3.37 50.71 -13.82
N ASP A 90 -4.11 49.64 -13.66
CA ASP A 90 -3.68 48.28 -13.51
C ASP A 90 -3.79 47.49 -14.81
N ILE A 91 -2.81 46.65 -15.07
CA ILE A 91 -2.88 45.52 -16.02
C ILE A 91 -3.06 44.24 -15.26
N ALA A 92 -4.20 43.57 -15.44
CA ALA A 92 -4.48 42.27 -14.81
C ALA A 92 -4.55 41.17 -15.87
N ALA A 93 -3.89 40.07 -15.62
CA ALA A 93 -4.07 38.85 -16.43
C ALA A 93 -5.41 38.21 -16.03
N ILE A 94 -6.23 37.85 -17.01
CA ILE A 94 -7.38 37.00 -16.79
C ILE A 94 -6.86 35.56 -16.90
N ASP A 95 -6.92 34.84 -15.82
CA ASP A 95 -6.66 33.41 -15.83
C ASP A 95 -7.89 32.74 -16.44
N THR A 96 -7.77 32.33 -17.70
CA THR A 96 -8.78 31.52 -18.40
C THR A 96 -8.44 30.03 -18.34
N GLY A 97 -7.36 29.68 -17.66
CA GLY A 97 -6.91 28.31 -17.42
C GLY A 97 -7.76 27.65 -16.34
N ILE A 98 -7.91 26.37 -16.46
CA ILE A 98 -8.24 25.52 -15.31
C ILE A 98 -7.11 25.73 -14.31
N PRO A 99 -7.37 26.12 -13.06
CA PRO A 99 -6.31 26.20 -12.04
C PRO A 99 -5.49 24.93 -12.11
N SER A 100 -4.17 25.07 -12.06
CA SER A 100 -3.31 23.87 -11.95
C SER A 100 -3.80 23.06 -10.78
N VAL A 101 -3.91 21.75 -10.95
CA VAL A 101 -4.26 20.82 -9.84
C VAL A 101 -3.35 21.05 -8.64
N VAL A 102 -2.14 21.58 -8.87
CA VAL A 102 -1.17 21.94 -7.81
C VAL A 102 -1.65 23.12 -6.96
N ASP A 103 -2.42 24.04 -7.54
CA ASP A 103 -2.91 25.23 -6.84
C ASP A 103 -4.27 25.00 -6.17
N ASP A 104 -4.92 23.88 -6.41
CA ASP A 104 -6.17 23.48 -5.77
C ASP A 104 -5.88 22.62 -4.55
N ALA A 105 -6.15 23.14 -3.36
CA ALA A 105 -5.97 22.42 -2.11
C ALA A 105 -6.98 21.25 -1.92
N THR A 106 -8.06 21.24 -2.72
CA THR A 106 -9.13 20.22 -2.66
C THR A 106 -9.59 19.80 -4.06
N PRO A 107 -8.69 19.29 -4.91
CA PRO A 107 -9.00 18.99 -6.29
C PRO A 107 -10.09 17.91 -6.37
N GLN A 108 -11.20 18.24 -7.08
CA GLN A 108 -12.29 17.29 -7.35
C GLN A 108 -12.30 16.97 -8.84
N LEU A 109 -12.24 15.67 -9.15
CA LEU A 109 -12.38 15.21 -10.52
C LEU A 109 -13.85 14.94 -10.81
N GLY A 110 -14.42 15.61 -11.83
CA GLY A 110 -15.80 15.40 -12.28
C GLY A 110 -16.02 14.05 -12.99
N GLY A 111 -15.01 13.19 -13.08
CA GLY A 111 -15.02 11.89 -13.72
C GLY A 111 -13.84 11.05 -13.27
N ASN A 112 -13.61 9.93 -13.93
CA ASN A 112 -12.48 9.04 -13.63
C ASN A 112 -11.14 9.73 -13.89
N LEU A 113 -10.14 9.45 -13.06
CA LEU A 113 -8.77 9.84 -13.32
C LEU A 113 -8.18 8.91 -14.40
N ASP A 114 -7.95 9.46 -15.59
CA ASP A 114 -7.17 8.80 -16.65
C ASP A 114 -5.74 9.35 -16.61
N ALA A 115 -4.80 8.49 -16.25
CA ALA A 115 -3.38 8.86 -16.21
C ALA A 115 -2.74 8.96 -17.61
N ASN A 116 -3.48 8.64 -18.67
CA ASN A 116 -3.07 8.75 -20.08
C ASN A 116 -1.67 8.15 -20.35
N GLY A 117 -1.43 6.93 -19.83
CA GLY A 117 -0.17 6.22 -19.98
C GLY A 117 0.96 6.66 -19.05
N ASN A 118 0.69 7.59 -18.11
CA ASN A 118 1.65 8.00 -17.10
C ASN A 118 1.43 7.25 -15.78
N ASN A 119 2.45 7.26 -14.92
CA ASN A 119 2.36 6.68 -13.60
C ASN A 119 1.62 7.62 -12.62
N ILE A 120 0.94 7.05 -11.63
CA ILE A 120 0.49 7.75 -10.44
C ILE A 120 1.54 7.48 -9.36
N LEU A 121 2.25 8.52 -8.92
CA LEU A 121 3.27 8.42 -7.87
C LEU A 121 2.63 8.75 -6.53
N ILE A 122 2.82 7.88 -5.55
CA ILE A 122 2.35 8.04 -4.19
C ILE A 122 3.58 8.00 -3.28
N ASP A 123 3.78 9.06 -2.50
CA ASP A 123 4.92 9.17 -1.60
C ASP A 123 4.82 8.18 -0.42
N ASP A 124 5.96 7.96 0.25
CA ASP A 124 6.05 7.10 1.43
C ASP A 124 5.04 7.51 2.50
N THR A 125 4.43 6.52 3.13
CA THR A 125 3.38 6.65 4.15
C THR A 125 2.04 7.22 3.69
N ASN A 126 1.90 7.63 2.42
CA ASN A 126 0.62 8.06 1.85
C ASN A 126 -0.26 6.85 1.47
N PHE A 127 -1.53 7.11 1.20
CA PHE A 127 -2.53 6.06 1.03
C PHE A 127 -3.60 6.41 -0.02
N ILE A 128 -4.29 5.39 -0.49
CA ILE A 128 -5.59 5.51 -1.13
C ILE A 128 -6.64 5.29 -0.05
N GLY A 129 -7.51 6.25 0.17
CA GLY A 129 -8.50 6.25 1.25
C GLY A 129 -9.95 6.29 0.76
N ASP A 130 -10.87 6.24 1.72
CA ASP A 130 -12.29 6.45 1.50
C ASP A 130 -12.68 7.95 1.65
N GLU A 131 -13.95 8.25 1.48
CA GLU A 131 -14.52 9.61 1.61
C GLU A 131 -14.40 10.21 3.02
N ASN A 132 -14.13 9.38 4.04
CA ASN A 132 -13.94 9.78 5.44
C ASN A 132 -12.47 9.87 5.83
N THR A 133 -11.56 9.81 4.85
CA THR A 133 -10.09 9.82 5.04
C THR A 133 -9.52 8.59 5.77
N ASN A 134 -10.27 7.46 5.81
CA ASN A 134 -9.71 6.21 6.31
C ASN A 134 -8.83 5.56 5.25
N GLU A 135 -7.68 5.04 5.67
CA GLU A 135 -6.75 4.34 4.78
C GLU A 135 -7.32 3.00 4.33
N GLN A 136 -7.41 2.79 3.01
CA GLN A 136 -7.75 1.50 2.41
C GLN A 136 -6.50 0.75 1.92
N ILE A 137 -5.58 1.46 1.27
CA ILE A 137 -4.29 0.92 0.85
C ILE A 137 -3.21 1.93 1.22
N LYS A 138 -2.36 1.59 2.18
CA LYS A 138 -1.23 2.41 2.59
C LYS A 138 0.04 1.95 1.87
N PHE A 139 0.81 2.90 1.34
CA PHE A 139 2.07 2.64 0.67
C PHE A 139 3.23 2.93 1.62
N SER A 140 4.15 1.98 1.70
CA SER A 140 5.41 2.14 2.43
C SER A 140 6.54 1.80 1.47
N THR A 141 7.50 2.72 1.33
CA THR A 141 8.58 2.57 0.37
C THR A 141 9.85 2.03 1.01
N THR A 142 10.64 1.31 0.22
CA THR A 142 11.97 0.87 0.59
C THR A 142 12.96 1.49 -0.40
N ALA A 143 14.02 2.10 0.11
CA ALA A 143 15.06 2.66 -0.76
C ALA A 143 15.67 1.57 -1.66
N SER A 144 15.80 1.85 -2.96
CA SER A 144 16.34 0.93 -3.96
C SER A 144 15.54 -0.39 -4.08
N ALA A 145 14.22 -0.35 -3.86
CA ALA A 145 13.34 -1.50 -4.08
C ALA A 145 13.42 -1.97 -5.54
N VAL A 146 13.47 -3.28 -5.73
CA VAL A 146 13.53 -3.95 -7.03
C VAL A 146 12.44 -5.00 -7.22
N ASN A 147 11.67 -5.24 -6.15
CA ASN A 147 10.58 -6.22 -6.13
C ASN A 147 9.28 -5.49 -5.74
N GLU A 148 8.19 -5.90 -6.37
CA GLU A 148 6.90 -5.24 -6.20
C GLU A 148 5.75 -6.25 -6.15
N LEU A 149 4.59 -5.78 -5.69
CA LEU A 149 3.32 -6.48 -5.75
C LEU A 149 2.63 -6.15 -7.08
N SER A 150 2.36 -7.16 -7.90
CA SER A 150 1.64 -7.02 -9.15
C SER A 150 0.19 -7.51 -9.02
N VAL A 151 -0.74 -6.68 -9.49
CA VAL A 151 -2.16 -7.02 -9.61
C VAL A 151 -2.52 -7.05 -11.09
N THR A 152 -2.94 -8.21 -11.59
CA THR A 152 -3.27 -8.39 -13.00
C THR A 152 -4.73 -8.80 -13.14
N ASN A 153 -5.48 -8.08 -14.00
CA ASN A 153 -6.83 -8.48 -14.40
C ASN A 153 -6.77 -9.65 -15.39
N ALA A 154 -7.93 -10.23 -15.72
CA ALA A 154 -8.02 -11.35 -16.65
C ALA A 154 -9.22 -11.24 -17.59
N ALA A 155 -9.09 -11.86 -18.77
CA ALA A 155 -10.20 -12.03 -19.70
C ALA A 155 -11.20 -13.08 -19.17
N THR A 156 -12.39 -13.11 -19.77
CA THR A 156 -13.44 -14.11 -19.46
C THR A 156 -12.89 -15.54 -19.50
N GLY A 157 -13.15 -16.31 -18.46
CA GLY A 157 -12.69 -17.70 -18.31
C GLY A 157 -11.35 -17.86 -17.57
N ASN A 158 -10.65 -16.77 -17.27
CA ASN A 158 -9.42 -16.78 -16.48
C ASN A 158 -9.59 -15.98 -15.18
N GLY A 159 -8.80 -16.29 -14.16
CA GLY A 159 -8.80 -15.57 -12.89
C GLY A 159 -7.79 -14.41 -12.87
N PRO A 160 -8.09 -13.28 -12.23
CA PRO A 160 -7.08 -12.25 -11.95
C PRO A 160 -6.02 -12.80 -10.98
N SER A 161 -4.84 -12.20 -10.98
CA SER A 161 -3.74 -12.64 -10.11
C SER A 161 -3.20 -11.53 -9.23
N LEU A 162 -2.71 -11.92 -8.06
CA LEU A 162 -1.89 -11.13 -7.16
C LEU A 162 -0.55 -11.86 -7.02
N SER A 163 0.55 -11.20 -7.40
CA SER A 163 1.86 -11.85 -7.47
C SER A 163 2.98 -10.93 -7.01
N ALA A 164 4.03 -11.52 -6.44
CA ALA A 164 5.30 -10.84 -6.25
C ALA A 164 6.10 -10.92 -7.55
N THR A 165 6.63 -9.78 -8.00
CA THR A 165 7.45 -9.65 -9.21
C THR A 165 8.67 -8.78 -8.91
N GLY A 166 9.65 -8.74 -9.82
CA GLY A 166 10.85 -7.93 -9.64
C GLY A 166 12.05 -8.45 -10.38
N THR A 167 13.23 -7.95 -10.04
CA THR A 167 14.49 -8.34 -10.69
C THR A 167 15.24 -9.46 -9.98
N ASP A 168 14.88 -9.78 -8.75
CA ASP A 168 15.46 -10.93 -8.05
C ASP A 168 14.96 -12.25 -8.62
N SER A 169 15.78 -13.30 -8.55
CA SER A 169 15.45 -14.61 -9.11
C SER A 169 14.31 -15.31 -8.36
N ASN A 170 14.16 -15.05 -7.08
CA ASN A 170 13.12 -15.61 -6.21
C ASN A 170 12.58 -14.53 -5.30
N VAL A 171 11.27 -14.33 -5.32
CA VAL A 171 10.55 -13.30 -4.54
C VAL A 171 9.35 -13.94 -3.87
N ASP A 172 9.29 -13.90 -2.56
CA ASP A 172 8.16 -14.41 -1.78
C ASP A 172 7.02 -13.40 -1.72
N LEU A 173 5.78 -13.87 -1.82
CA LEU A 173 4.59 -13.08 -1.49
C LEU A 173 4.23 -13.28 -0.02
N ASN A 174 4.53 -12.28 0.81
CA ASN A 174 4.25 -12.32 2.23
C ASN A 174 2.85 -11.75 2.54
N ILE A 175 1.97 -12.57 3.14
CA ILE A 175 0.67 -12.16 3.63
C ILE A 175 0.67 -12.34 5.15
N THR A 176 0.77 -11.24 5.90
CA THR A 176 0.93 -11.28 7.35
C THR A 176 -0.25 -10.57 8.04
N PRO A 177 -1.14 -11.32 8.70
CA PRO A 177 -2.18 -10.73 9.53
C PRO A 177 -1.61 -9.99 10.74
N LYS A 178 -2.36 -9.06 11.30
CA LYS A 178 -1.98 -8.34 12.51
C LYS A 178 -2.39 -9.14 13.75
N GLY A 179 -1.49 -9.28 14.72
CA GLY A 179 -1.74 -9.97 16.01
C GLY A 179 -2.07 -11.45 15.79
N ILE A 180 -3.16 -11.92 16.36
CA ILE A 180 -3.69 -13.29 16.21
C ILE A 180 -4.63 -13.44 15.01
N GLY A 181 -4.72 -12.43 14.13
CA GLY A 181 -5.52 -12.52 12.90
C GLY A 181 -5.06 -13.66 12.00
N ARG A 182 -5.93 -14.08 11.08
CA ARG A 182 -5.70 -15.22 10.17
C ARG A 182 -5.87 -14.80 8.72
N VAL A 183 -5.20 -15.50 7.80
CA VAL A 183 -5.52 -15.45 6.38
C VAL A 183 -6.68 -16.40 6.15
N VAL A 184 -7.84 -15.87 5.77
CA VAL A 184 -9.05 -16.65 5.49
C VAL A 184 -9.19 -16.81 3.98
N LEU A 185 -9.16 -18.04 3.50
CA LEU A 185 -9.44 -18.40 2.11
C LEU A 185 -10.90 -18.91 2.05
N GLY A 186 -11.78 -18.14 1.43
CA GLY A 186 -13.22 -18.39 1.45
C GLY A 186 -13.65 -19.69 0.77
N ALA A 187 -13.02 -20.07 -0.32
CA ALA A 187 -13.19 -21.36 -1.00
C ALA A 187 -11.98 -21.58 -1.92
N GLY A 188 -11.47 -22.78 -1.96
CA GLY A 188 -10.35 -23.08 -2.83
C GLY A 188 -9.56 -24.30 -2.40
N ALA A 189 -8.71 -24.80 -3.30
CA ALA A 189 -7.75 -25.85 -3.01
C ALA A 189 -6.37 -25.22 -2.78
N ILE A 190 -5.72 -25.61 -1.70
CA ILE A 190 -4.31 -25.33 -1.48
C ILE A 190 -3.53 -26.57 -1.97
N GLN A 191 -2.78 -26.43 -3.06
CA GLN A 191 -2.18 -27.59 -3.73
C GLN A 191 -1.01 -28.19 -2.97
N GLN A 192 -0.16 -27.34 -2.36
CA GLN A 192 1.01 -27.80 -1.60
C GLN A 192 1.38 -26.77 -0.56
N ILE A 193 1.53 -27.22 0.69
CA ILE A 193 2.02 -26.40 1.81
C ILE A 193 3.20 -27.13 2.45
N ALA A 194 4.29 -26.42 2.65
CA ALA A 194 5.36 -26.86 3.54
C ALA A 194 5.02 -26.42 4.96
N GLU A 195 4.87 -27.39 5.85
CA GLU A 195 4.55 -27.12 7.26
C GLU A 195 5.84 -26.81 8.05
N LYS A 196 5.74 -25.88 8.99
CA LYS A 196 6.86 -25.52 9.85
C LYS A 196 7.08 -26.59 10.91
N VAL A 197 8.30 -27.11 10.98
CA VAL A 197 8.77 -28.03 12.03
C VAL A 197 9.62 -27.26 13.03
N THR A 198 9.31 -27.40 14.32
CA THR A 198 10.19 -26.97 15.41
C THR A 198 10.96 -28.17 15.94
N ASN A 199 12.28 -28.17 15.79
CA ASN A 199 13.16 -29.17 16.36
C ASN A 199 13.58 -28.74 17.77
N SER A 200 13.27 -29.57 18.77
CA SER A 200 13.70 -29.37 20.16
C SER A 200 14.80 -30.36 20.53
N ALA A 201 15.88 -29.85 21.07
CA ALA A 201 16.99 -30.68 21.61
C ALA A 201 16.76 -31.08 23.09
N THR A 202 15.60 -30.77 23.65
CA THR A 202 15.21 -31.19 25.02
C THR A 202 14.54 -32.56 24.98
N ALA A 203 14.62 -33.32 26.07
CA ALA A 203 13.91 -34.57 26.23
C ALA A 203 12.42 -34.35 26.54
N ALA A 204 11.55 -35.17 25.97
CA ALA A 204 10.13 -35.14 26.34
C ALA A 204 9.99 -35.69 27.78
N THR A 205 9.40 -34.89 28.67
CA THR A 205 9.08 -35.20 30.06
C THR A 205 8.19 -34.10 30.67
N GLY A 206 7.50 -34.41 31.74
CA GLY A 206 6.64 -33.41 32.42
C GLY A 206 5.56 -32.82 31.52
N THR A 207 5.35 -31.51 31.52
CA THR A 207 4.44 -30.84 30.60
C THR A 207 5.18 -30.32 29.40
N VAL A 208 4.81 -30.82 28.20
CA VAL A 208 5.30 -30.36 26.90
C VAL A 208 4.26 -29.42 26.33
N ASN A 209 4.58 -28.15 26.18
CA ASN A 209 3.71 -27.16 25.54
C ASN A 209 3.85 -27.25 24.02
N TYR A 210 2.72 -27.41 23.34
CA TYR A 210 2.61 -27.39 21.90
C TYR A 210 1.97 -26.09 21.44
N ASP A 211 2.77 -25.15 20.97
CA ASP A 211 2.37 -23.79 20.57
C ASP A 211 1.99 -23.78 19.10
N VAL A 212 0.68 -23.90 18.78
CA VAL A 212 0.22 -24.05 17.38
C VAL A 212 0.45 -22.81 16.51
N ILE A 213 0.64 -21.63 17.10
CA ILE A 213 0.99 -20.41 16.37
C ILE A 213 2.41 -20.46 15.82
N THR A 214 3.29 -21.23 16.43
CA THR A 214 4.72 -21.24 16.08
C THR A 214 5.15 -22.39 15.18
N GLN A 215 4.41 -23.50 15.18
CA GLN A 215 4.72 -24.69 14.37
C GLN A 215 3.47 -25.55 14.08
N ALA A 216 3.56 -26.32 12.99
CA ALA A 216 2.62 -27.40 12.71
C ALA A 216 3.12 -28.76 13.20
N ILE A 217 4.44 -28.92 13.33
CA ILE A 217 5.07 -30.15 13.81
C ILE A 217 6.08 -29.81 14.91
N LEU A 218 5.97 -30.46 16.06
CA LEU A 218 6.95 -30.38 17.14
C LEU A 218 7.77 -31.68 17.18
N ASN A 219 9.07 -31.58 16.94
CA ASN A 219 9.97 -32.70 16.85
C ASN A 219 11.01 -32.67 17.98
N TYR A 220 10.94 -33.62 18.89
CA TYR A 220 11.93 -33.82 19.97
C TYR A 220 13.05 -34.78 19.52
N THR A 221 14.25 -34.25 19.37
CA THR A 221 15.41 -34.97 18.82
C THR A 221 16.26 -35.67 19.88
N THR A 222 16.00 -35.40 21.16
CA THR A 222 16.65 -36.05 22.31
C THR A 222 15.73 -37.14 22.88
N ASP A 223 16.31 -38.25 23.33
CA ASP A 223 15.58 -39.39 23.91
C ASP A 223 14.67 -38.90 25.04
N ALA A 224 13.41 -39.32 25.04
CA ALA A 224 12.46 -39.02 26.11
C ALA A 224 13.02 -39.49 27.47
N SER A 225 12.80 -38.73 28.53
CA SER A 225 13.32 -39.01 29.86
C SER A 225 12.24 -39.29 30.91
N GLY A 226 10.98 -39.22 30.51
CA GLY A 226 9.81 -39.53 31.35
C GLY A 226 8.51 -39.45 30.54
N ASN A 227 7.45 -40.03 31.08
CA ASN A 227 6.11 -39.79 30.49
C ASN A 227 5.77 -38.32 30.58
N TRP A 228 4.98 -37.84 29.61
CA TRP A 228 4.66 -36.42 29.51
C TRP A 228 3.16 -36.14 29.32
N THR A 229 2.76 -34.97 29.72
CA THR A 229 1.48 -34.35 29.38
C THR A 229 1.73 -33.45 28.17
N LEU A 230 0.95 -33.59 27.09
CA LEU A 230 0.97 -32.66 25.96
C LEU A 230 -0.07 -31.58 26.20
N ASN A 231 0.35 -30.32 26.34
CA ASN A 231 -0.55 -29.18 26.46
C ASN A 231 -0.61 -28.42 25.12
N ILE A 232 -1.70 -28.60 24.37
CA ILE A 232 -1.95 -27.95 23.08
C ILE A 232 -2.57 -26.58 23.36
N ARG A 233 -1.91 -25.52 22.90
CA ARG A 233 -2.34 -24.14 23.13
C ARG A 233 -1.98 -23.23 21.97
N GLY A 234 -2.49 -21.98 21.92
CA GLY A 234 -2.04 -20.98 20.93
C GLY A 234 -0.54 -20.73 21.06
N ASP A 235 -0.12 -20.14 22.17
CA ASP A 235 1.26 -19.99 22.64
C ASP A 235 1.29 -19.65 24.14
N GLY A 236 2.40 -19.09 24.65
CA GLY A 236 2.53 -18.66 26.04
C GLY A 236 1.62 -17.51 26.45
N SER A 237 1.05 -16.79 25.52
CA SER A 237 0.21 -15.59 25.75
C SER A 237 -1.19 -15.69 25.18
N ASN A 238 -1.41 -16.60 24.23
CA ASN A 238 -2.68 -16.77 23.52
C ASN A 238 -3.19 -18.19 23.73
N SER A 239 -4.47 -18.32 24.13
CA SER A 239 -5.10 -19.62 24.25
C SER A 239 -5.52 -20.17 22.88
N LEU A 240 -5.63 -21.48 22.75
CA LEU A 240 -6.23 -22.11 21.58
C LEU A 240 -7.69 -21.66 21.40
N ASP A 241 -8.39 -21.47 22.51
CA ASP A 241 -9.77 -20.97 22.51
C ASP A 241 -9.89 -19.58 21.85
N SER A 242 -8.87 -18.71 22.01
CA SER A 242 -8.91 -17.36 21.44
C SER A 242 -8.60 -17.28 19.95
N ILE A 243 -7.95 -18.33 19.39
CA ILE A 243 -7.51 -18.35 17.99
C ILE A 243 -8.34 -19.24 17.08
N MET A 244 -9.20 -20.09 17.64
CA MET A 244 -10.13 -20.94 16.90
C MET A 244 -11.57 -20.47 17.10
N ASP A 245 -12.37 -20.59 16.07
CA ASP A 245 -13.83 -20.43 16.18
C ASP A 245 -14.51 -21.77 16.43
N THR A 246 -15.69 -21.74 17.08
CA THR A 246 -16.50 -22.96 17.28
C THR A 246 -16.85 -23.58 15.93
N GLY A 247 -16.60 -24.89 15.79
CA GLY A 247 -16.76 -25.63 14.54
C GLY A 247 -15.48 -25.75 13.71
N GLU A 248 -14.37 -25.13 14.13
CA GLU A 248 -13.07 -25.32 13.49
C GLU A 248 -12.30 -26.50 14.08
N SER A 249 -11.39 -27.02 13.28
CA SER A 249 -10.45 -28.07 13.71
C SER A 249 -9.03 -27.77 13.18
N LEU A 250 -8.04 -28.24 13.92
CA LEU A 250 -6.65 -28.26 13.48
C LEU A 250 -6.03 -29.61 13.78
N THR A 251 -5.00 -29.99 13.03
CA THR A 251 -4.24 -31.22 13.27
C THR A 251 -2.80 -30.83 13.60
N VAL A 252 -2.26 -31.46 14.63
CA VAL A 252 -0.89 -31.27 15.08
C VAL A 252 -0.16 -32.62 15.18
N ALA A 253 1.17 -32.60 14.98
CA ALA A 253 2.00 -33.77 15.12
C ALA A 253 3.16 -33.52 16.10
N HIS A 254 3.29 -34.43 17.08
CA HIS A 254 4.39 -34.42 18.03
C HIS A 254 5.25 -35.65 17.79
N ILE A 255 6.48 -35.44 17.35
CA ILE A 255 7.47 -36.49 17.09
C ILE A 255 8.41 -36.58 18.28
N VAL A 256 8.59 -37.78 18.81
CA VAL A 256 9.42 -37.98 20.01
C VAL A 256 10.40 -39.10 19.76
N LYS A 257 11.69 -38.81 19.97
CA LYS A 257 12.75 -39.80 19.97
C LYS A 257 12.73 -40.57 21.30
N GLN A 258 12.85 -41.91 21.21
CA GLN A 258 12.87 -42.80 22.36
C GLN A 258 14.28 -43.41 22.55
N GLY A 259 14.70 -43.54 23.78
CA GLY A 259 15.92 -44.24 24.17
C GLY A 259 15.72 -45.69 24.54
N GLY A 260 16.66 -46.25 25.25
CA GLY A 260 16.59 -47.66 25.76
C GLY A 260 15.44 -47.93 26.74
N THR A 261 14.94 -46.89 27.42
CA THR A 261 13.67 -46.89 28.13
C THR A 261 12.70 -46.03 27.35
N ALA A 262 11.61 -46.63 26.89
CA ALA A 262 10.60 -45.91 26.11
C ALA A 262 9.52 -45.30 27.03
N TYR A 263 9.20 -44.03 26.79
CA TYR A 263 8.18 -43.29 27.48
C TYR A 263 7.05 -42.92 26.51
N TYR A 264 5.92 -42.42 27.01
CA TYR A 264 4.75 -42.16 26.18
C TYR A 264 3.99 -40.92 26.66
N ASN A 265 3.11 -40.38 25.80
CA ASN A 265 2.19 -39.35 26.18
C ASN A 265 1.12 -39.93 27.10
N SER A 266 1.15 -39.57 28.39
CA SER A 266 0.28 -40.12 29.42
C SER A 266 -0.97 -39.28 29.68
N ALA A 267 -0.99 -38.00 29.25
CA ALA A 267 -2.10 -37.10 29.42
C ALA A 267 -2.08 -36.00 28.31
N VAL A 268 -3.24 -35.46 28.02
CA VAL A 268 -3.42 -34.33 27.08
C VAL A 268 -4.18 -33.20 27.77
N GLU A 269 -3.72 -31.99 27.56
CA GLU A 269 -4.35 -30.76 27.96
C GLU A 269 -4.61 -29.89 26.74
N VAL A 270 -5.65 -29.08 26.81
CA VAL A 270 -5.87 -27.94 25.90
C VAL A 270 -5.97 -26.68 26.77
N ASP A 271 -5.10 -25.69 26.48
CA ASP A 271 -4.99 -24.45 27.27
C ASP A 271 -4.82 -24.69 28.78
N GLY A 272 -4.05 -25.74 29.14
CA GLY A 272 -3.82 -26.12 30.53
C GLY A 272 -4.98 -26.87 31.21
N SER A 273 -6.07 -27.12 30.50
CA SER A 273 -7.21 -27.89 31.00
C SER A 273 -7.14 -29.32 30.49
N SER A 274 -7.25 -30.31 31.39
CA SER A 274 -7.21 -31.73 31.03
C SER A 274 -8.37 -32.11 30.10
N VAL A 275 -8.02 -32.84 29.02
CA VAL A 275 -8.99 -33.43 28.11
C VAL A 275 -8.72 -34.92 28.01
N THR A 276 -9.78 -35.70 27.75
CA THR A 276 -9.68 -37.14 27.47
C THR A 276 -9.76 -37.36 25.97
N PRO A 277 -8.64 -37.62 25.26
CA PRO A 277 -8.69 -37.89 23.83
C PRO A 277 -9.43 -39.18 23.50
N GLU A 278 -10.11 -39.18 22.35
CA GLU A 278 -10.59 -40.42 21.71
C GLU A 278 -9.43 -41.02 20.93
N TRP A 279 -8.81 -42.05 21.48
CA TRP A 279 -7.66 -42.70 20.87
C TRP A 279 -8.03 -43.65 19.75
N GLN A 280 -7.27 -43.68 18.69
CA GLN A 280 -7.38 -44.66 17.61
C GLN A 280 -7.30 -46.09 18.21
N GLY A 281 -8.22 -46.96 17.86
CA GLY A 281 -8.35 -48.32 18.43
C GLY A 281 -8.97 -48.39 19.82
N GLY A 282 -9.43 -47.26 20.37
CA GLY A 282 -10.20 -47.22 21.63
C GLY A 282 -9.37 -47.33 22.91
N SER A 283 -8.03 -47.28 22.83
CA SER A 283 -7.14 -47.37 24.00
C SER A 283 -6.02 -46.37 23.94
N ALA A 284 -5.76 -45.65 25.04
CA ALA A 284 -4.63 -44.78 25.18
C ALA A 284 -3.32 -45.55 25.13
N PRO A 285 -2.21 -44.91 24.66
CA PRO A 285 -0.86 -45.51 24.71
C PRO A 285 -0.45 -45.88 26.13
N THR A 286 0.23 -47.01 26.28
CA THR A 286 0.79 -47.48 27.56
C THR A 286 2.30 -47.61 27.52
N SER A 287 2.90 -47.44 26.34
CA SER A 287 4.37 -47.46 26.13
C SER A 287 4.74 -46.74 24.86
N GLY A 288 5.99 -46.30 24.76
CA GLY A 288 6.65 -45.91 23.51
C GLY A 288 7.39 -47.08 22.82
N ASN A 289 8.07 -46.79 21.70
CA ASN A 289 8.86 -47.73 20.94
C ASN A 289 10.34 -47.55 21.24
N THR A 290 10.97 -48.50 21.92
CA THR A 290 12.33 -48.43 22.42
C THR A 290 13.37 -48.20 21.28
N ASN A 291 14.30 -47.25 21.48
CA ASN A 291 15.39 -46.86 20.55
C ASN A 291 14.89 -46.43 19.15
N SER A 292 13.74 -45.79 19.08
CA SER A 292 13.05 -45.53 17.83
C SER A 292 12.37 -44.15 17.86
N LEU A 293 11.41 -43.90 16.97
CA LEU A 293 10.60 -42.69 16.93
C LEU A 293 9.12 -43.03 17.16
N ASP A 294 8.47 -42.24 17.97
CA ASP A 294 7.03 -42.25 18.09
C ASP A 294 6.45 -40.94 17.53
N ILE A 295 5.39 -41.04 16.77
CA ILE A 295 4.60 -39.86 16.29
C ILE A 295 3.23 -39.92 16.94
N TYR A 296 2.88 -38.83 17.61
CA TYR A 296 1.56 -38.59 18.15
C TYR A 296 0.86 -37.57 17.28
N SER A 297 -0.27 -37.94 16.69
CA SER A 297 -1.13 -37.03 15.89
C SER A 297 -2.38 -36.72 16.68
N TYR A 298 -2.77 -35.43 16.70
CA TYR A 298 -3.98 -34.97 17.37
C TYR A 298 -4.78 -34.11 16.42
N THR A 299 -6.08 -34.43 16.27
CA THR A 299 -7.05 -33.53 15.64
C THR A 299 -7.88 -32.93 16.77
N VAL A 300 -7.75 -31.62 16.94
CA VAL A 300 -8.45 -30.84 17.97
C VAL A 300 -9.60 -30.10 17.30
N ILE A 301 -10.81 -30.33 17.77
CA ILE A 301 -12.05 -29.72 17.25
C ILE A 301 -12.61 -28.84 18.36
N LYS A 302 -12.78 -27.52 18.08
CA LYS A 302 -13.45 -26.63 19.03
C LYS A 302 -14.98 -26.80 18.91
N THR A 303 -15.61 -27.28 19.96
CA THR A 303 -17.08 -27.58 20.01
C THR A 303 -17.88 -26.53 20.77
N GLY A 304 -17.18 -25.61 21.49
CA GLY A 304 -17.79 -24.50 22.21
C GLY A 304 -16.73 -23.63 22.88
N SER A 305 -17.14 -22.64 23.65
CA SER A 305 -16.22 -21.79 24.43
C SER A 305 -15.41 -22.67 25.39
N ALA A 306 -14.10 -22.62 25.28
CA ALA A 306 -13.13 -23.43 26.04
C ALA A 306 -13.47 -24.93 26.07
N THR A 307 -14.16 -25.46 25.03
CA THR A 307 -14.61 -26.87 24.95
C THR A 307 -14.08 -27.48 23.67
N PHE A 308 -13.35 -28.59 23.81
CA PHE A 308 -12.66 -29.26 22.71
C PHE A 308 -12.93 -30.78 22.72
N THR A 309 -13.07 -31.34 21.52
CA THR A 309 -12.96 -32.77 21.27
C THR A 309 -11.58 -33.04 20.66
N VAL A 310 -10.87 -34.02 21.20
CA VAL A 310 -9.52 -34.38 20.72
C VAL A 310 -9.54 -35.83 20.25
N LEU A 311 -9.22 -36.02 18.95
CA LEU A 311 -8.96 -37.34 18.39
C LEU A 311 -7.45 -37.55 18.37
N ALA A 312 -6.96 -38.71 18.82
CA ALA A 312 -5.54 -38.95 18.94
C ALA A 312 -5.10 -40.32 18.40
N ALA A 313 -3.87 -40.37 17.88
CA ALA A 313 -3.22 -41.60 17.45
C ALA A 313 -1.75 -41.59 17.83
N GLN A 314 -1.18 -42.79 18.17
CA GLN A 314 0.24 -43.01 18.26
C GLN A 314 0.66 -43.93 17.12
N THR A 315 1.71 -43.55 16.38
CA THR A 315 2.35 -44.38 15.37
C THR A 315 3.81 -44.58 15.77
N GLN A 316 4.21 -45.85 15.83
CA GLN A 316 5.57 -46.26 16.22
C GLN A 316 6.36 -46.61 14.97
N PHE A 317 7.53 -46.00 14.82
CA PHE A 317 8.45 -46.21 13.71
C PHE A 317 9.71 -46.91 14.24
N ALA A 318 10.16 -47.96 13.51
CA ALA A 318 11.37 -48.71 13.83
C ALA A 318 12.54 -48.34 12.91
#